data_22c0bb7b21433697516d6c7de79a9733
#
_entry.id   22c0bb7b21433697516d6c7de79a9733
#
_cell.length_a   1.000
_cell.length_b   1.000
_cell.length_c   1.000
_cell.angle_alpha   90.00
_cell.angle_beta   90.00
_cell.angle_gamma   90.00
#
_symmetry.space_group_name_H-M   'P 1'
#
loop_
_entity.id
_entity.type
_entity.pdbx_description
1 polymer ?
#
loop_
_entity_poly.entity_id
_entity_poly.type
_entity_poly.pdbx_seq_one_letter_code
_entity_poly.pdbx_strand_id
1 'polypeptide(L)'
;QNMKKILVTGANGQLGNEMRLLAEEHRNFEYFFTDVAELDICDEQAVMEFVSAHQIDVIVNCAAYTAVDKAEDNVELCDKLNHVAPGYLAKAARSRNGCLVQVSTDYVFDGTAHIPYKEEDTPCPNSVYGSTKLAGEQEALKQCPNTMVIRTAWLYSTFGNNFVKTMIRLGQEKETLGVIFDQIGTPTYARDLAQAIFVALEKGIVPGIYHFSNEGVCSWYDFTKAI
;
A
#
# COMPACT_ATOMS: atom_id res chain seq x y z
N GLN A 1 -27.99 6.04 -12.23
CA GLN A 1 -26.79 6.62 -11.61
C GLN A 1 -25.58 6.03 -12.34
N ASN A 2 -24.67 6.88 -12.82
CA ASN A 2 -23.40 6.37 -13.37
C ASN A 2 -22.62 5.68 -12.26
N MET A 3 -22.09 4.48 -12.55
CA MET A 3 -21.19 3.78 -11.63
C MET A 3 -19.94 4.61 -11.36
N LYS A 4 -19.49 4.67 -10.11
CA LYS A 4 -18.19 5.28 -9.78
C LYS A 4 -17.06 4.50 -10.44
N LYS A 5 -16.08 5.22 -10.95
CA LYS A 5 -14.93 4.69 -11.67
C LYS A 5 -13.69 4.69 -10.78
N ILE A 6 -13.15 3.50 -10.58
CA ILE A 6 -12.05 3.23 -9.65
C ILE A 6 -10.81 2.85 -10.45
N LEU A 7 -9.75 3.63 -10.33
CA LEU A 7 -8.42 3.27 -10.82
C LEU A 7 -7.65 2.55 -9.72
N VAL A 8 -7.17 1.34 -9.98
CA VAL A 8 -6.27 0.60 -9.10
C VAL A 8 -4.90 0.53 -9.76
N THR A 9 -3.91 1.17 -9.18
CA THR A 9 -2.52 1.13 -9.63
C THR A 9 -1.74 0.04 -8.91
N GLY A 10 -0.63 -0.44 -9.48
CA GLY A 10 0.10 -1.57 -8.92
C GLY A 10 -0.73 -2.87 -8.89
N ALA A 11 -1.59 -3.04 -9.90
CA ALA A 11 -2.59 -4.10 -9.94
C ALA A 11 -2.01 -5.52 -10.00
N ASN A 12 -0.74 -5.67 -10.38
CA ASN A 12 -0.05 -6.97 -10.47
C ASN A 12 0.68 -7.35 -9.16
N GLY A 13 0.65 -6.49 -8.15
CA GLY A 13 1.21 -6.77 -6.82
C GLY A 13 0.25 -7.56 -5.93
N GLN A 14 0.65 -7.79 -4.67
CA GLN A 14 -0.14 -8.54 -3.69
C GLN A 14 -1.52 -7.94 -3.48
N LEU A 15 -1.58 -6.68 -3.06
CA LEU A 15 -2.83 -5.99 -2.78
C LEU A 15 -3.64 -5.75 -4.05
N GLY A 16 -3.00 -5.36 -5.15
CA GLY A 16 -3.66 -5.15 -6.44
C GLY A 16 -4.39 -6.40 -6.95
N ASN A 17 -3.77 -7.57 -6.84
CA ASN A 17 -4.41 -8.84 -7.21
C ASN A 17 -5.58 -9.20 -6.28
N GLU A 18 -5.47 -8.97 -4.98
CA GLU A 18 -6.58 -9.17 -4.05
C GLU A 18 -7.74 -8.21 -4.34
N MET A 19 -7.44 -6.95 -4.67
CA MET A 19 -8.44 -5.99 -5.14
C MET A 19 -9.17 -6.47 -6.40
N ARG A 20 -8.42 -7.02 -7.36
CA ARG A 20 -8.97 -7.56 -8.61
C ARG A 20 -9.94 -8.72 -8.35
N LEU A 21 -9.58 -9.65 -7.47
CA LEU A 21 -10.47 -10.77 -7.12
C LEU A 21 -11.75 -10.29 -6.45
N LEU A 22 -11.64 -9.42 -5.45
CA LEU A 22 -12.80 -8.90 -4.72
C LEU A 22 -13.69 -7.99 -5.57
N ALA A 23 -13.17 -7.37 -6.61
CA ALA A 23 -13.96 -6.55 -7.53
C ALA A 23 -15.11 -7.32 -8.19
N GLU A 24 -14.97 -8.65 -8.34
CA GLU A 24 -16.03 -9.51 -8.87
C GLU A 24 -17.26 -9.58 -7.94
N GLU A 25 -17.06 -9.33 -6.65
CA GLU A 25 -18.12 -9.28 -5.63
C GLU A 25 -18.71 -7.87 -5.47
N HIS A 26 -18.00 -6.83 -5.91
CA HIS A 26 -18.38 -5.41 -5.80
C HIS A 26 -18.70 -4.78 -7.17
N ARG A 27 -19.72 -5.28 -7.84
CA ARG A 27 -20.10 -4.92 -9.23
C ARG A 27 -20.79 -3.55 -9.38
N ASN A 28 -20.91 -2.80 -8.32
CA ASN A 28 -21.46 -1.45 -8.30
C ASN A 28 -20.46 -0.35 -8.71
N PHE A 29 -19.21 -0.73 -9.01
CA PHE A 29 -18.15 0.14 -9.50
C PHE A 29 -17.65 -0.31 -10.87
N GLU A 30 -17.10 0.60 -11.64
CA GLU A 30 -16.31 0.33 -12.84
C GLU A 30 -14.83 0.41 -12.50
N TYR A 31 -14.05 -0.61 -12.84
CA TYR A 31 -12.65 -0.73 -12.42
C TYR A 31 -11.69 -0.61 -13.59
N PHE A 32 -10.58 0.07 -13.35
CA PHE A 32 -9.42 0.16 -14.23
C PHE A 32 -8.20 -0.34 -13.47
N PHE A 33 -7.79 -1.56 -13.75
CA PHE A 33 -6.60 -2.17 -13.13
C PHE A 33 -5.39 -1.91 -14.00
N THR A 34 -4.41 -1.22 -13.46
CA THR A 34 -3.19 -0.84 -14.20
C THR A 34 -1.93 -1.21 -13.44
N ASP A 35 -0.90 -1.53 -14.21
CA ASP A 35 0.48 -1.58 -13.73
C ASP A 35 1.34 -0.73 -14.66
N VAL A 36 2.67 -0.78 -14.56
CA VAL A 36 3.58 0.10 -15.31
C VAL A 36 3.38 0.01 -16.83
N ALA A 37 2.99 -1.15 -17.35
CA ALA A 37 2.77 -1.34 -18.79
C ALA A 37 1.54 -0.55 -19.30
N GLU A 38 0.48 -0.44 -18.50
CA GLU A 38 -0.74 0.28 -18.88
C GLU A 38 -0.68 1.76 -18.49
N LEU A 39 -0.04 2.06 -17.36
CA LEU A 39 0.11 3.42 -16.84
C LEU A 39 1.36 3.52 -15.95
N ASP A 40 2.37 4.24 -16.43
CA ASP A 40 3.51 4.63 -15.60
C ASP A 40 3.10 5.79 -14.68
N ILE A 41 2.94 5.50 -13.39
CA ILE A 41 2.55 6.51 -12.40
C ILE A 41 3.64 7.55 -12.13
N CYS A 42 4.86 7.32 -12.59
CA CYS A 42 5.96 8.30 -12.54
C CYS A 42 5.90 9.33 -13.67
N ASP A 43 5.03 9.16 -14.63
CA ASP A 43 4.74 10.13 -15.70
C ASP A 43 3.50 10.95 -15.34
N GLU A 44 3.73 12.20 -14.89
CA GLU A 44 2.65 13.10 -14.46
C GLU A 44 1.61 13.32 -15.57
N GLN A 45 2.07 13.54 -16.80
CA GLN A 45 1.18 13.80 -17.92
C GLN A 45 0.31 12.57 -18.23
N ALA A 46 0.92 11.39 -18.29
CA ALA A 46 0.19 10.15 -18.51
C ALA A 46 -0.88 9.90 -17.43
N VAL A 47 -0.56 10.17 -16.16
CA VAL A 47 -1.51 10.06 -15.05
C VAL A 47 -2.68 11.03 -15.23
N MET A 48 -2.42 12.29 -15.52
CA MET A 48 -3.45 13.30 -15.71
C MET A 48 -4.36 12.97 -16.89
N GLU A 49 -3.79 12.56 -18.02
CA GLU A 49 -4.53 12.17 -19.21
C GLU A 49 -5.40 10.94 -18.97
N PHE A 50 -4.86 9.90 -18.31
CA PHE A 50 -5.60 8.68 -17.99
C PHE A 50 -6.81 8.97 -17.10
N VAL A 51 -6.60 9.70 -16.02
CA VAL A 51 -7.64 10.04 -15.05
C VAL A 51 -8.74 10.89 -15.69
N SER A 52 -8.37 11.83 -16.53
CA SER A 52 -9.33 12.68 -17.27
C SER A 52 -10.10 11.88 -18.33
N ALA A 53 -9.41 11.12 -19.18
CA ALA A 53 -10.02 10.38 -20.29
C ALA A 53 -11.02 9.31 -19.80
N HIS A 54 -10.69 8.61 -18.71
CA HIS A 54 -11.56 7.60 -18.12
C HIS A 54 -12.52 8.13 -17.07
N GLN A 55 -12.44 9.43 -16.75
CA GLN A 55 -13.31 10.08 -15.76
C GLN A 55 -13.23 9.39 -14.38
N ILE A 56 -12.04 9.10 -13.92
CA ILE A 56 -11.80 8.40 -12.65
C ILE A 56 -12.32 9.21 -11.47
N ASP A 57 -13.06 8.56 -10.58
CA ASP A 57 -13.63 9.16 -9.36
C ASP A 57 -12.76 8.88 -8.12
N VAL A 58 -12.17 7.69 -8.04
CA VAL A 58 -11.29 7.29 -6.93
C VAL A 58 -10.08 6.57 -7.47
N ILE A 59 -8.91 6.90 -6.96
CA ILE A 59 -7.66 6.19 -7.22
C ILE A 59 -7.28 5.40 -5.97
N VAL A 60 -7.01 4.10 -6.13
CA VAL A 60 -6.44 3.24 -5.08
C VAL A 60 -5.01 2.92 -5.49
N ASN A 61 -4.05 3.55 -4.83
CA ASN A 61 -2.63 3.36 -5.14
C ASN A 61 -2.03 2.19 -4.35
N CYS A 62 -1.93 1.04 -5.01
CA CYS A 62 -1.25 -0.16 -4.51
C CYS A 62 0.19 -0.27 -5.00
N ALA A 63 0.65 0.64 -5.87
CA ALA A 63 2.02 0.66 -6.38
C ALA A 63 2.99 1.25 -5.36
N ALA A 64 4.12 0.61 -5.19
CA ALA A 64 5.22 1.10 -4.37
C ALA A 64 6.52 0.36 -4.69
N TYR A 65 7.65 0.98 -4.37
CA TYR A 65 8.92 0.30 -4.25
C TYR A 65 8.98 -0.34 -2.86
N THR A 66 8.92 -1.67 -2.79
CA THR A 66 8.73 -2.40 -1.52
C THR A 66 9.96 -3.21 -1.06
N ALA A 67 11.01 -3.26 -1.87
CA ALA A 67 12.25 -3.95 -1.51
C ALA A 67 13.08 -3.08 -0.56
N VAL A 68 12.77 -3.16 0.74
CA VAL A 68 13.32 -2.29 1.80
C VAL A 68 14.85 -2.20 1.75
N ASP A 69 15.54 -3.35 1.73
CA ASP A 69 17.01 -3.38 1.73
C ASP A 69 17.60 -2.80 0.43
N LYS A 70 16.96 -3.08 -0.71
CA LYS A 70 17.41 -2.56 -2.02
C LYS A 70 17.11 -1.07 -2.21
N ALA A 71 16.22 -0.51 -1.41
CA ALA A 71 15.91 0.92 -1.47
C ALA A 71 17.12 1.78 -1.10
N GLU A 72 17.99 1.29 -0.21
CA GLU A 72 19.22 1.99 0.16
C GLU A 72 20.20 2.14 -1.02
N ASP A 73 20.17 1.22 -1.98
CA ASP A 73 20.99 1.25 -3.20
C ASP A 73 20.27 1.92 -4.40
N ASN A 74 18.94 2.10 -4.31
CA ASN A 74 18.10 2.62 -5.39
C ASN A 74 17.24 3.81 -4.92
N VAL A 75 17.86 4.75 -4.22
CA VAL A 75 17.20 5.88 -3.57
C VAL A 75 16.33 6.69 -4.55
N GLU A 76 16.86 6.99 -5.73
CA GLU A 76 16.16 7.79 -6.74
C GLU A 76 14.87 7.10 -7.24
N LEU A 77 14.94 5.82 -7.58
CA LEU A 77 13.78 5.05 -8.03
C LEU A 77 12.76 4.89 -6.89
N CYS A 78 13.24 4.63 -5.68
CA CYS A 78 12.41 4.50 -4.49
C CYS A 78 11.65 5.81 -4.21
N ASP A 79 12.34 6.95 -4.25
CA ASP A 79 11.73 8.27 -4.08
C ASP A 79 10.69 8.56 -5.17
N LYS A 80 11.02 8.26 -6.42
CA LYS A 80 10.13 8.47 -7.55
C LYS A 80 8.80 7.72 -7.41
N LEU A 81 8.87 6.44 -7.04
CA LEU A 81 7.68 5.58 -6.89
C LEU A 81 6.91 5.85 -5.58
N ASN A 82 7.60 6.09 -4.47
CA ASN A 82 6.99 6.17 -3.15
C ASN A 82 6.60 7.60 -2.74
N HIS A 83 7.26 8.61 -3.29
CA HIS A 83 7.05 10.01 -2.94
C HIS A 83 6.43 10.81 -4.09
N VAL A 84 7.12 10.86 -5.23
CA VAL A 84 6.71 11.75 -6.34
C VAL A 84 5.42 11.25 -7.00
N ALA A 85 5.34 9.97 -7.33
CA ALA A 85 4.18 9.39 -8.00
C ALA A 85 2.86 9.52 -7.20
N PRO A 86 2.82 9.27 -5.88
CA PRO A 86 1.63 9.57 -5.07
C PRO A 86 1.15 11.01 -5.18
N GLY A 87 2.07 11.96 -5.29
CA GLY A 87 1.74 13.38 -5.54
C GLY A 87 1.04 13.60 -6.88
N TYR A 88 1.50 12.94 -7.94
CA TYR A 88 0.87 13.00 -9.25
C TYR A 88 -0.54 12.40 -9.24
N LEU A 89 -0.70 11.24 -8.62
CA LEU A 89 -2.00 10.59 -8.46
C LEU A 89 -2.98 11.47 -7.67
N ALA A 90 -2.52 12.07 -6.58
CA ALA A 90 -3.33 12.96 -5.76
C ALA A 90 -3.77 14.21 -6.53
N LYS A 91 -2.86 14.83 -7.28
CA LYS A 91 -3.16 15.99 -8.14
C LYS A 91 -4.20 15.63 -9.20
N ALA A 92 -4.07 14.47 -9.83
CA ALA A 92 -5.03 13.98 -10.81
C ALA A 92 -6.40 13.71 -10.19
N ALA A 93 -6.47 13.06 -9.02
CA ALA A 93 -7.71 12.85 -8.29
C ALA A 93 -8.40 14.17 -7.96
N ARG A 94 -7.65 15.15 -7.44
CA ARG A 94 -8.16 16.49 -7.13
C ARG A 94 -8.73 17.20 -8.36
N SER A 95 -8.11 17.07 -9.53
CA SER A 95 -8.56 17.70 -10.76
C SER A 95 -9.97 17.28 -11.18
N ARG A 96 -10.42 16.13 -10.70
CA ARG A 96 -11.73 15.55 -10.91
C ARG A 96 -12.69 15.69 -9.72
N ASN A 97 -12.30 16.43 -8.67
CA ASN A 97 -12.96 16.42 -7.36
C ASN A 97 -13.10 15.01 -6.77
N GLY A 98 -12.17 14.13 -7.11
CA GLY A 98 -12.14 12.75 -6.68
C GLY A 98 -11.34 12.54 -5.39
N CYS A 99 -11.09 11.27 -5.07
CA CYS A 99 -10.37 10.84 -3.87
C CYS A 99 -9.16 9.98 -4.22
N LEU A 100 -8.18 9.96 -3.31
CA LEU A 100 -7.06 9.04 -3.35
C LEU A 100 -7.08 8.16 -2.10
N VAL A 101 -6.91 6.85 -2.27
CA VAL A 101 -6.55 5.91 -1.22
C VAL A 101 -5.08 5.57 -1.42
N GLN A 102 -4.22 6.04 -0.52
CA GLN A 102 -2.77 5.82 -0.55
C GLN A 102 -2.38 4.77 0.47
N VAL A 103 -1.87 3.65 0.00
CA VAL A 103 -1.34 2.60 0.88
C VAL A 103 0.08 2.95 1.33
N SER A 104 0.30 2.95 2.63
CA SER A 104 1.55 3.28 3.28
C SER A 104 2.00 2.16 4.22
N THR A 105 2.92 2.43 5.12
CA THR A 105 3.66 1.43 5.89
C THR A 105 3.91 1.89 7.33
N ASP A 106 4.08 0.93 8.23
CA ASP A 106 4.58 1.12 9.59
C ASP A 106 6.06 1.58 9.64
N TYR A 107 6.82 1.40 8.54
CA TYR A 107 8.21 1.89 8.43
C TYR A 107 8.36 3.43 8.49
N VAL A 108 7.26 4.16 8.54
CA VAL A 108 7.28 5.60 8.87
C VAL A 108 7.69 5.86 10.32
N PHE A 109 7.65 4.85 11.18
CA PHE A 109 8.12 4.89 12.56
C PHE A 109 9.50 4.23 12.70
N ASP A 110 10.23 4.57 13.76
CA ASP A 110 11.58 4.04 14.02
C ASP A 110 11.60 2.66 14.69
N GLY A 111 10.46 2.17 15.17
CA GLY A 111 10.34 0.86 15.80
C GLY A 111 10.85 0.79 17.25
N THR A 112 11.13 1.93 17.90
CA THR A 112 11.67 1.98 19.27
C THR A 112 10.61 1.94 20.36
N ALA A 113 9.34 2.10 20.01
CA ALA A 113 8.26 2.08 20.99
C ALA A 113 8.01 0.65 21.54
N HIS A 114 7.63 0.59 22.79
CA HIS A 114 7.26 -0.64 23.50
C HIS A 114 5.74 -0.80 23.66
N ILE A 115 4.98 0.13 23.08
CA ILE A 115 3.53 0.10 22.96
C ILE A 115 3.14 0.26 21.49
N PRO A 116 1.94 -0.16 21.06
CA PRO A 116 1.49 0.03 19.69
C PRO A 116 1.50 1.49 19.26
N TYR A 117 2.02 1.76 18.05
CA TYR A 117 1.95 3.08 17.45
C TYR A 117 0.52 3.45 17.07
N LYS A 118 0.21 4.73 17.24
CA LYS A 118 -1.07 5.34 16.85
C LYS A 118 -0.87 6.22 15.62
N GLU A 119 -1.97 6.55 14.96
CA GLU A 119 -1.96 7.40 13.78
C GLU A 119 -1.44 8.82 14.05
N GLU A 120 -1.67 9.35 15.26
CA GLU A 120 -1.20 10.67 15.70
C GLU A 120 0.24 10.69 16.20
N ASP A 121 0.89 9.54 16.38
CA ASP A 121 2.28 9.49 16.82
C ASP A 121 3.18 10.10 15.74
N THR A 122 4.20 10.84 16.18
CA THR A 122 5.12 11.51 15.28
C THR A 122 5.95 10.49 14.50
N PRO A 123 5.88 10.47 13.17
CA PRO A 123 6.73 9.62 12.36
C PRO A 123 8.21 9.96 12.51
N CYS A 124 9.05 8.93 12.51
CA CYS A 124 10.49 9.04 12.59
C CYS A 124 11.14 7.89 11.80
N PRO A 125 11.09 7.91 10.45
CA PRO A 125 11.61 6.82 9.64
C PRO A 125 13.14 6.77 9.72
N ASN A 126 13.70 5.55 9.73
CA ASN A 126 15.13 5.29 9.78
C ASN A 126 15.67 4.56 8.54
N SER A 127 14.88 4.46 7.48
CA SER A 127 15.25 3.84 6.21
C SER A 127 14.82 4.70 5.03
N VAL A 128 15.43 4.50 3.87
CA VAL A 128 15.02 5.16 2.61
C VAL A 128 13.58 4.76 2.27
N TYR A 129 13.22 3.50 2.41
CA TYR A 129 11.85 3.04 2.21
C TYR A 129 10.85 3.80 3.08
N GLY A 130 11.06 3.83 4.39
CA GLY A 130 10.18 4.54 5.32
C GLY A 130 10.11 6.04 5.06
N SER A 131 11.25 6.68 4.80
CA SER A 131 11.32 8.12 4.52
C SER A 131 10.59 8.51 3.24
N THR A 132 10.74 7.74 2.17
CA THR A 132 10.07 7.99 0.88
C THR A 132 8.58 7.72 0.97
N LYS A 133 8.16 6.70 1.71
CA LYS A 133 6.73 6.42 1.96
C LYS A 133 6.08 7.55 2.76
N LEU A 134 6.74 8.05 3.80
CA LEU A 134 6.26 9.20 4.58
C LEU A 134 6.14 10.45 3.72
N ALA A 135 7.15 10.75 2.91
CA ALA A 135 7.10 11.87 1.97
C ALA A 135 5.93 11.74 1.00
N GLY A 136 5.63 10.53 0.54
CA GLY A 136 4.48 10.22 -0.31
C GLY A 136 3.13 10.48 0.38
N GLU A 137 2.99 10.12 1.66
CA GLU A 137 1.80 10.44 2.46
C GLU A 137 1.58 11.97 2.51
N GLN A 138 2.63 12.69 2.85
CA GLN A 138 2.60 14.15 3.00
C GLN A 138 2.29 14.85 1.67
N GLU A 139 2.93 14.43 0.59
CA GLU A 139 2.69 15.00 -0.73
C GLU A 139 1.28 14.69 -1.24
N ALA A 140 0.79 13.48 -1.04
CA ALA A 140 -0.57 13.11 -1.42
C ALA A 140 -1.62 13.95 -0.69
N LEU A 141 -1.51 14.10 0.62
CA LEU A 141 -2.41 14.93 1.44
C LEU A 141 -2.36 16.42 1.05
N LYS A 142 -1.18 16.92 0.70
CA LYS A 142 -0.98 18.30 0.24
C LYS A 142 -1.65 18.54 -1.12
N GLN A 143 -1.49 17.62 -2.06
CA GLN A 143 -2.05 17.74 -3.41
C GLN A 143 -3.55 17.48 -3.47
N CYS A 144 -4.06 16.54 -2.66
CA CYS A 144 -5.47 16.19 -2.59
C CYS A 144 -5.93 16.06 -1.13
N PRO A 145 -6.64 17.04 -0.58
CA PRO A 145 -7.20 16.94 0.78
C PRO A 145 -8.13 15.73 0.98
N ASN A 146 -8.75 15.24 -0.10
CA ASN A 146 -9.60 14.04 -0.08
C ASN A 146 -8.77 12.74 -0.21
N THR A 147 -7.67 12.65 0.52
CA THR A 147 -6.82 11.47 0.57
C THR A 147 -7.02 10.70 1.87
N MET A 148 -7.25 9.39 1.74
CA MET A 148 -7.19 8.41 2.82
C MET A 148 -5.83 7.70 2.74
N VAL A 149 -4.99 7.88 3.73
CA VAL A 149 -3.74 7.14 3.89
C VAL A 149 -4.00 5.94 4.78
N ILE A 150 -3.61 4.74 4.33
CA ILE A 150 -3.72 3.51 5.13
C ILE A 150 -2.31 2.94 5.31
N ARG A 151 -1.78 3.00 6.53
CA ARG A 151 -0.53 2.36 6.91
C ARG A 151 -0.81 0.92 7.29
N THR A 152 -0.05 0.00 6.71
CA THR A 152 -0.14 -1.44 6.99
C THR A 152 1.24 -2.02 7.28
N ALA A 153 1.26 -3.26 7.79
CA ALA A 153 2.49 -3.92 8.21
C ALA A 153 2.48 -5.40 7.82
N TRP A 154 3.65 -5.94 7.50
CA TRP A 154 3.89 -7.37 7.30
C TRP A 154 2.87 -8.01 6.36
N LEU A 155 2.67 -7.38 5.20
CA LEU A 155 1.68 -7.78 4.22
C LEU A 155 2.05 -9.13 3.59
N TYR A 156 1.10 -10.03 3.50
CA TYR A 156 1.24 -11.30 2.79
C TYR A 156 -0.03 -11.65 2.00
N SER A 157 0.17 -12.46 0.97
CA SER A 157 -0.88 -12.89 0.06
C SER A 157 -0.45 -14.18 -0.64
N THR A 158 -1.38 -14.87 -1.24
CA THR A 158 -1.08 -15.95 -2.19
C THR A 158 -0.42 -15.42 -3.47
N PHE A 159 -0.54 -14.13 -3.74
CA PHE A 159 0.10 -13.43 -4.86
C PHE A 159 1.44 -12.83 -4.47
N GLY A 160 2.32 -12.63 -5.46
CA GLY A 160 3.60 -11.96 -5.28
C GLY A 160 4.58 -12.68 -4.36
N ASN A 161 5.59 -11.97 -3.92
CA ASN A 161 6.59 -12.43 -2.97
C ASN A 161 6.32 -11.85 -1.58
N ASN A 162 6.50 -12.67 -0.55
CA ASN A 162 6.33 -12.26 0.84
C ASN A 162 7.06 -13.22 1.79
N PHE A 163 7.10 -12.85 3.06
CA PHE A 163 7.75 -13.61 4.10
C PHE A 163 7.19 -15.04 4.24
N VAL A 164 5.87 -15.21 4.15
CA VAL A 164 5.22 -16.54 4.28
C VAL A 164 5.74 -17.48 3.21
N LYS A 165 5.74 -17.07 1.94
CA LYS A 165 6.26 -17.89 0.83
C LYS A 165 7.75 -18.17 0.97
N THR A 166 8.52 -17.19 1.43
CA THR A 166 9.95 -17.37 1.69
C THR A 166 10.19 -18.42 2.77
N MET A 167 9.44 -18.38 3.87
CA MET A 167 9.57 -19.37 4.94
C MET A 167 9.15 -20.77 4.50
N ILE A 168 8.07 -20.90 3.73
CA ILE A 168 7.64 -22.19 3.16
C ILE A 168 8.77 -22.77 2.29
N ARG A 169 9.34 -21.97 1.38
CA ARG A 169 10.43 -22.41 0.51
C ARG A 169 11.69 -22.81 1.31
N LEU A 170 12.12 -21.96 2.23
CA LEU A 170 13.31 -22.23 3.04
C LEU A 170 13.11 -23.44 3.96
N GLY A 171 11.91 -23.66 4.49
CA GLY A 171 11.59 -24.83 5.29
C GLY A 171 11.63 -26.14 4.50
N GLN A 172 11.43 -26.09 3.19
CA GLN A 172 11.58 -27.25 2.30
C GLN A 172 13.04 -27.50 1.89
N GLU A 173 13.85 -26.45 1.83
CA GLU A 173 15.24 -26.50 1.33
C GLU A 173 16.28 -26.73 2.43
N LYS A 174 15.98 -26.37 3.69
CA LYS A 174 16.93 -26.33 4.79
C LYS A 174 16.48 -27.15 5.98
N GLU A 175 17.42 -27.86 6.61
CA GLU A 175 17.17 -28.60 7.86
C GLU A 175 16.95 -27.68 9.06
N THR A 176 17.59 -26.50 9.04
CA THR A 176 17.54 -25.54 10.15
C THR A 176 17.47 -24.13 9.62
N LEU A 177 16.60 -23.31 10.22
CA LEU A 177 16.48 -21.88 9.96
C LEU A 177 16.67 -21.09 11.25
N GLY A 178 17.50 -20.03 11.19
CA GLY A 178 17.56 -18.99 12.22
C GLY A 178 16.61 -17.85 11.86
N VAL A 179 15.68 -17.52 12.76
CA VAL A 179 14.74 -16.41 12.59
C VAL A 179 14.80 -15.54 13.84
N ILE A 180 14.88 -14.22 13.65
CA ILE A 180 14.93 -13.25 14.74
C ILE A 180 13.60 -13.22 15.50
N PHE A 181 13.65 -12.91 16.79
CA PHE A 181 12.45 -12.83 17.65
C PHE A 181 12.35 -11.52 18.45
N ASP A 182 13.26 -10.60 18.24
CA ASP A 182 13.35 -9.30 18.90
C ASP A 182 12.65 -8.15 18.12
N GLN A 183 12.10 -8.44 16.96
CA GLN A 183 11.22 -7.53 16.21
C GLN A 183 9.79 -8.03 16.30
N ILE A 184 8.91 -7.14 16.78
CA ILE A 184 7.51 -7.42 17.05
C ILE A 184 6.63 -6.63 16.09
N GLY A 185 5.65 -7.28 15.53
CA GLY A 185 4.73 -6.66 14.58
C GLY A 185 3.39 -7.39 14.47
N THR A 186 2.61 -6.96 13.50
CA THR A 186 1.27 -7.48 13.22
C THR A 186 1.18 -7.92 11.76
N PRO A 187 1.23 -9.22 11.46
CA PRO A 187 1.01 -9.72 10.09
C PRO A 187 -0.35 -9.27 9.54
N THR A 188 -0.38 -8.92 8.28
CA THR A 188 -1.61 -8.46 7.60
C THR A 188 -1.86 -9.26 6.33
N TYR A 189 -3.00 -9.93 6.27
CA TYR A 189 -3.45 -10.60 5.05
C TYR A 189 -3.97 -9.57 4.05
N ALA A 190 -3.38 -9.52 2.87
CA ALA A 190 -3.69 -8.51 1.87
C ALA A 190 -5.15 -8.52 1.42
N ARG A 191 -5.83 -9.67 1.44
CA ARG A 191 -7.27 -9.76 1.17
C ARG A 191 -8.10 -8.99 2.19
N ASP A 192 -7.74 -9.04 3.48
CA ASP A 192 -8.46 -8.31 4.52
C ASP A 192 -8.26 -6.80 4.37
N LEU A 193 -7.06 -6.36 4.01
CA LEU A 193 -6.82 -4.96 3.66
C LEU A 193 -7.63 -4.53 2.43
N ALA A 194 -7.66 -5.36 1.38
CA ALA A 194 -8.49 -5.10 0.20
C ALA A 194 -9.97 -4.98 0.57
N GLN A 195 -10.48 -5.88 1.41
CA GLN A 195 -11.86 -5.82 1.89
C GLN A 195 -12.15 -4.52 2.66
N ALA A 196 -11.23 -4.07 3.51
CA ALA A 196 -11.35 -2.79 4.21
C ALA A 196 -11.40 -1.61 3.23
N ILE A 197 -10.60 -1.64 2.16
CA ILE A 197 -10.64 -0.62 1.11
C ILE A 197 -11.99 -0.64 0.39
N PHE A 198 -12.55 -1.81 0.05
CA PHE A 198 -13.88 -1.90 -0.55
C PHE A 198 -14.97 -1.35 0.35
N VAL A 199 -14.91 -1.60 1.67
CA VAL A 199 -15.83 -1.00 2.64
C VAL A 199 -15.76 0.54 2.59
N ALA A 200 -14.54 1.10 2.51
CA ALA A 200 -14.36 2.55 2.37
C ALA A 200 -14.90 3.09 1.05
N LEU A 201 -14.71 2.36 -0.07
CA LEU A 201 -15.26 2.74 -1.37
C LEU A 201 -16.79 2.78 -1.36
N GLU A 202 -17.43 1.81 -0.71
CA GLU A 202 -18.89 1.70 -0.63
C GLU A 202 -19.51 2.73 0.31
N LYS A 203 -18.90 2.95 1.47
CA LYS A 203 -19.40 3.90 2.48
C LYS A 203 -19.01 5.36 2.21
N GLY A 204 -18.06 5.57 1.31
CA GLY A 204 -17.44 6.86 1.04
C GLY A 204 -16.10 7.02 1.73
N ILE A 205 -15.14 7.56 0.98
CA ILE A 205 -13.79 7.82 1.48
C ILE A 205 -13.82 8.95 2.50
N VAL A 206 -13.34 8.68 3.70
CA VAL A 206 -13.15 9.68 4.76
C VAL A 206 -11.67 10.05 4.80
N PRO A 207 -11.29 11.30 4.49
CA PRO A 207 -9.89 11.73 4.49
C PRO A 207 -9.23 11.55 5.85
N GLY A 208 -7.94 11.24 5.85
CA GLY A 208 -7.15 11.12 7.07
C GLY A 208 -6.08 10.04 6.98
N ILE A 209 -5.42 9.80 8.09
CA ILE A 209 -4.41 8.75 8.24
C ILE A 209 -5.00 7.67 9.14
N TYR A 210 -4.89 6.43 8.69
CA TYR A 210 -5.44 5.25 9.35
C TYR A 210 -4.39 4.15 9.42
N HIS A 211 -4.42 3.36 10.49
CA HIS A 211 -3.70 2.10 10.60
C HIS A 211 -4.62 0.92 10.30
N PHE A 212 -4.17 -0.02 9.50
CA PHE A 212 -4.87 -1.28 9.27
C PHE A 212 -3.89 -2.45 9.33
N SER A 213 -4.16 -3.40 10.23
CA SER A 213 -3.52 -4.71 10.30
C SER A 213 -4.52 -5.74 10.79
N ASN A 214 -4.22 -7.02 10.61
CA ASN A 214 -4.96 -8.05 11.31
C ASN A 214 -4.66 -7.98 12.81
N GLU A 215 -5.50 -8.62 13.63
CA GLU A 215 -5.32 -8.69 15.07
C GLU A 215 -4.14 -9.60 15.44
N GLY A 216 -3.62 -9.37 16.62
CA GLY A 216 -2.53 -10.15 17.18
C GLY A 216 -1.18 -9.45 17.08
N VAL A 217 -0.23 -9.98 17.81
CA VAL A 217 1.15 -9.48 17.92
C VAL A 217 2.08 -10.68 17.96
N CYS A 218 3.13 -10.67 17.17
CA CYS A 218 4.12 -11.75 17.16
C CYS A 218 5.49 -11.25 16.70
N SER A 219 6.52 -12.03 17.00
CA SER A 219 7.83 -11.86 16.37
C SER A 219 7.86 -12.52 14.99
N TRP A 220 8.90 -12.24 14.21
CA TRP A 220 9.16 -12.98 12.97
C TRP A 220 9.34 -14.49 13.25
N TYR A 221 9.95 -14.83 14.37
CA TYR A 221 10.10 -16.22 14.81
C TYR A 221 8.73 -16.87 15.06
N ASP A 222 7.85 -16.23 15.84
CA ASP A 222 6.50 -16.73 16.11
C ASP A 222 5.70 -16.92 14.82
N PHE A 223 5.81 -15.95 13.90
CA PHE A 223 5.15 -16.02 12.60
C PHE A 223 5.66 -17.22 11.79
N THR A 224 6.96 -17.42 11.76
CA THR A 224 7.57 -18.60 11.11
C THR A 224 7.08 -19.91 11.73
N LYS A 225 6.92 -19.97 13.05
CA LYS A 225 6.40 -21.16 13.74
C LYS A 225 4.94 -21.47 13.41
N ALA A 226 4.18 -20.46 13.03
CA ALA A 226 2.78 -20.60 12.61
C ALA A 226 2.61 -21.03 11.13
N ILE A 227 3.64 -20.84 10.32
CA ILE A 227 3.68 -21.24 8.90
C ILE A 227 4.02 -22.73 8.79
#